data_72240e0a8309ef7186f435f3e534df31
#
_entry.id   72240e0a8309ef7186f435f3e534df31
#
_cell.length_a   1.000
_cell.length_b   1.000
_cell.length_c   1.000
_cell.angle_alpha   90.00
_cell.angle_beta   90.00
_cell.angle_gamma   90.00
#
_symmetry.space_group_name_H-M   'P 1'
#
loop_
_entity.id
_entity.type
_entity.pdbx_description
1 polymer ?
#
loop_
_entity_poly.entity_id
_entity_poly.type
_entity_poly.pdbx_seq_one_letter_code
_entity_poly.pdbx_strand_id
1 'polypeptide(L)' 'MKKQSIAIIGGAGHVGAPLGIALANRGYKTTLIDLNKKNNQIINSGKMPFLEDGCEKILRKNLSKNMIFATNDYAEIKKN' A
#
# COMPACT_ATOMS: atom_id res chain seq x y z
N MET A 1 16.40 -10.83 11.29
CA MET A 1 15.16 -11.60 11.08
C MET A 1 14.33 -10.96 9.97
N LYS A 2 13.83 -11.77 9.08
CA LYS A 2 13.04 -11.30 7.94
C LYS A 2 11.61 -10.99 8.39
N LYS A 3 11.11 -9.80 8.09
CA LYS A 3 9.74 -9.43 8.42
C LYS A 3 8.77 -10.08 7.43
N GLN A 4 7.57 -10.40 7.91
CA GLN A 4 6.54 -11.01 7.08
C GLN A 4 5.99 -10.02 6.05
N SER A 5 5.48 -10.57 4.95
CA SER A 5 4.69 -9.80 4.00
C SER A 5 3.26 -9.67 4.50
N ILE A 6 2.64 -8.54 4.22
CA ILE A 6 1.29 -8.23 4.70
C ILE A 6 0.42 -7.84 3.51
N ALA A 7 -0.81 -8.34 3.50
CA ALA A 7 -1.81 -7.91 2.53
C ALA A 7 -2.94 -7.22 3.28
N ILE A 8 -3.36 -6.05 2.79
CA ILE A 8 -4.45 -5.29 3.39
C ILE A 8 -5.62 -5.24 2.42
N ILE A 9 -6.72 -5.89 2.77
CA ILE A 9 -7.96 -5.85 2.00
C ILE A 9 -8.61 -4.49 2.24
N GLY A 10 -9.08 -3.85 1.18
CA GLY A 10 -9.56 -2.48 1.25
C GLY A 10 -8.43 -1.47 1.40
N GLY A 11 -7.26 -1.82 0.87
CA GLY A 11 -6.03 -1.06 1.08
C GLY A 11 -5.97 0.30 0.41
N ALA A 12 -6.91 0.61 -0.50
CA ALA A 12 -6.94 1.93 -1.12
C ALA A 12 -7.92 2.88 -0.44
N GLY A 13 -8.49 2.47 0.70
CA GLY A 13 -9.43 3.29 1.46
C GLY A 13 -8.75 4.14 2.52
N HIS A 14 -9.58 4.93 3.23
CA HIS A 14 -9.12 5.91 4.20
C HIS A 14 -8.39 5.30 5.41
N VAL A 15 -8.68 4.04 5.74
CA VAL A 15 -8.04 3.35 6.86
C VAL A 15 -6.91 2.46 6.34
N GLY A 16 -7.19 1.69 5.29
CA GLY A 16 -6.24 0.71 4.79
C GLY A 16 -4.98 1.31 4.20
N ALA A 17 -5.10 2.40 3.44
CA ALA A 17 -3.93 2.99 2.79
C ALA A 17 -2.95 3.59 3.81
N PRO A 18 -3.38 4.44 4.75
CA PRO A 18 -2.44 4.95 5.76
C PRO A 18 -1.84 3.84 6.62
N LEU A 19 -2.63 2.84 6.98
CA LEU A 19 -2.12 1.70 7.75
C LEU A 19 -1.05 0.96 6.98
N GLY A 20 -1.32 0.66 5.71
CA GLY A 20 -0.35 -0.06 4.86
C GLY A 20 0.93 0.72 4.65
N ILE A 21 0.82 2.04 4.47
CA ILE A 21 2.00 2.89 4.32
C ILE A 21 2.84 2.86 5.59
N ALA A 22 2.20 2.94 6.76
CA ALA A 22 2.90 2.86 8.04
C ALA A 22 3.61 1.54 8.22
N LEU A 23 2.96 0.43 7.86
CA LEU A 23 3.55 -0.91 7.98
C LEU A 23 4.74 -1.07 7.01
N ALA A 24 4.58 -0.61 5.78
CA ALA A 24 5.68 -0.66 4.81
C ALA A 24 6.88 0.14 5.32
N ASN A 25 6.60 1.29 5.93
CA ASN A 25 7.66 2.15 6.46
C ASN A 25 8.38 1.50 7.66
N ARG A 26 7.74 0.54 8.31
CA ARG A 26 8.34 -0.23 9.39
C ARG A 26 9.08 -1.47 8.89
N GLY A 27 9.12 -1.68 7.57
CA GLY A 27 9.88 -2.77 6.98
C GLY A 27 9.06 -3.98 6.58
N TYR A 28 7.72 -3.92 6.68
CA TYR A 28 6.86 -5.01 6.20
C TYR A 28 6.53 -4.80 4.74
N LYS A 29 6.86 -5.78 3.91
CA LYS A 29 6.46 -5.70 2.50
C LYS A 29 4.93 -5.79 2.44
N THR A 30 4.29 -4.75 1.93
CA THR A 30 2.84 -4.57 2.06
C THR A 30 2.18 -4.49 0.69
N THR A 31 1.15 -5.31 0.49
CA THR A 31 0.31 -5.26 -0.70
C THR A 31 -1.06 -4.70 -0.31
N LEU A 32 -1.45 -3.62 -0.96
CA LEU A 32 -2.78 -3.03 -0.76
C LEU A 32 -3.71 -3.63 -1.81
N ILE A 33 -4.76 -4.32 -1.38
CA ILE A 33 -5.69 -4.98 -2.30
C ILE A 33 -7.03 -4.28 -2.24
N ASP A 34 -7.48 -3.76 -3.38
CA ASP A 34 -8.73 -3.02 -3.44
C ASP A 34 -9.34 -3.17 -4.83
N LEU A 35 -10.67 -3.24 -4.88
CA LEU A 35 -11.38 -3.30 -6.14
C LEU A 35 -11.38 -1.96 -6.87
N ASN A 36 -11.07 -0.88 -6.17
CA ASN A 36 -11.06 0.46 -6.74
C ASN A 36 -9.78 0.68 -7.56
N LYS A 37 -9.87 0.37 -8.85
CA LYS A 37 -8.70 0.45 -9.75
C LYS A 37 -8.16 1.87 -9.87
N LYS A 38 -9.03 2.86 -9.83
CA LYS A 38 -8.61 4.26 -9.92
C LYS A 38 -7.74 4.64 -8.72
N ASN A 39 -8.20 4.30 -7.51
CA ASN A 39 -7.43 4.59 -6.30
C ASN A 39 -6.11 3.82 -6.29
N ASN A 40 -6.11 2.57 -6.75
CA ASN A 40 -4.88 1.79 -6.84
C ASN A 40 -3.86 2.47 -7.74
N GLN A 41 -4.30 2.99 -8.89
CA GLN A 41 -3.42 3.69 -9.81
C GLN A 41 -2.85 4.95 -9.19
N ILE A 42 -3.69 5.70 -8.47
CA ILE A 42 -3.26 6.93 -7.80
C ILE A 42 -2.16 6.61 -6.78
N ILE A 43 -2.39 5.59 -5.95
CA ILE A 43 -1.42 5.17 -4.94
C ILE A 43 -0.11 4.74 -5.59
N ASN A 44 -0.18 3.92 -6.64
CA ASN A 44 1.02 3.44 -7.31
C ASN A 44 1.79 4.55 -8.02
N SER A 45 1.15 5.69 -8.29
CA SER A 45 1.82 6.86 -8.85
C SER A 45 2.50 7.72 -7.78
N GLY A 46 2.35 7.38 -6.51
CA GLY A 46 2.96 8.12 -5.41
C GLY A 46 2.08 9.20 -4.82
N LYS A 47 0.79 9.17 -5.12
CA LYS A 47 -0.18 10.14 -4.61
C LYS A 47 -1.24 9.44 -3.77
N MET A 48 -1.88 10.20 -2.90
CA MET A 48 -3.00 9.70 -2.11
C MET A 48 -4.32 10.07 -2.79
N PRO A 49 -5.29 9.15 -2.82
CA PRO A 49 -6.61 9.45 -3.39
C PRO A 49 -7.48 10.33 -2.50
N PHE A 50 -6.97 10.72 -1.33
CA PHE A 50 -7.63 11.59 -0.38
C PHE A 50 -6.57 12.36 0.40
N LEU A 51 -7.00 13.39 1.14
CA LEU A 51 -6.06 14.18 1.94
C LEU A 51 -5.63 13.41 3.17
N GLU A 52 -4.30 13.24 3.30
CA GLU A 52 -3.71 12.57 4.45
C GLU A 52 -2.30 13.11 4.63
N ASP A 53 -2.10 13.95 5.63
CA ASP A 53 -0.84 14.68 5.83
C ASP A 53 0.34 13.72 6.00
N GLY A 54 1.39 13.96 5.23
CA GLY A 54 2.65 13.24 5.36
C GLY A 54 2.70 11.90 4.67
N CYS A 55 1.54 11.35 4.23
CA CYS A 55 1.52 10.01 3.65
C CYS A 55 2.21 9.92 2.30
N GLU A 56 2.10 10.96 1.46
CA GLU A 56 2.65 10.88 0.10
C GLU A 56 4.16 10.73 0.09
N LYS A 57 4.84 11.43 0.97
CA LYS A 57 6.29 11.35 1.04
C LYS A 57 6.74 9.94 1.45
N ILE A 58 6.09 9.39 2.47
CA ILE A 58 6.41 8.05 2.95
C ILE A 58 6.03 7.00 1.92
N LEU A 59 4.88 7.19 1.26
CA LEU A 59 4.44 6.30 0.19
C LEU A 59 5.46 6.23 -0.94
N ARG A 60 5.92 7.39 -1.43
CA ARG A 60 6.88 7.42 -2.53
C ARG A 60 8.21 6.76 -2.16
N LYS A 61 8.66 6.97 -0.93
CA LYS A 61 9.87 6.31 -0.43
C LYS A 61 9.72 4.79 -0.49
N ASN A 62 8.58 4.27 -0.05
CA ASN A 62 8.38 2.82 0.01
C ASN A 62 8.05 2.22 -1.35
N LEU A 63 7.42 2.97 -2.25
CA LEU A 63 7.25 2.53 -3.64
C LEU A 63 8.60 2.35 -4.31
N SER A 64 9.52 3.28 -4.10
CA SER A 64 10.85 3.20 -4.72
C SER A 64 11.65 2.02 -4.21
N LYS A 65 11.35 1.54 -3.02
CA LYS A 65 12.00 0.37 -2.42
C LYS A 65 11.27 -0.93 -2.70
N ASN A 66 10.18 -0.89 -3.46
CA ASN A 66 9.31 -2.03 -3.72
C ASN A 66 8.74 -2.64 -2.45
N MET A 67 8.50 -1.81 -1.43
CA MET A 67 7.93 -2.26 -0.16
C MET A 67 6.42 -2.15 -0.11
N ILE A 68 5.81 -1.47 -1.07
CA ILE A 68 4.36 -1.29 -1.12
C ILE A 68 3.90 -1.19 -2.57
N PHE A 69 2.74 -1.74 -2.87
CA PHE A 69 2.04 -1.49 -4.13
C PHE A 69 0.56 -1.80 -3.94
N ALA A 70 -0.27 -1.26 -4.82
CA ALA A 70 -1.71 -1.48 -4.78
C ALA A 70 -2.17 -2.25 -6.01
N THR A 71 -3.09 -3.19 -5.81
CA THR A 71 -3.60 -4.04 -6.89
C THR A 71 -5.05 -4.43 -6.64
N ASN A 72 -5.76 -4.79 -7.70
CA ASN A 72 -7.09 -5.38 -7.56
C ASN A 72 -7.06 -6.91 -7.66
N ASP A 73 -5.89 -7.50 -7.73
CA ASP A 73 -5.73 -8.94 -7.87
C ASP A 73 -5.67 -9.62 -6.50
N TYR A 74 -6.77 -10.25 -6.12
CA TYR A 74 -6.87 -10.95 -4.84
C TYR A 74 -5.97 -12.18 -4.75
N ALA A 75 -5.43 -12.66 -5.88
CA ALA A 75 -4.48 -13.76 -5.86
C ALA A 75 -3.18 -13.38 -5.14
N GLU A 76 -2.90 -12.08 -5.01
CA GLU A 76 -1.73 -11.62 -4.28
C GLU A 76 -1.76 -12.00 -2.80
N ILE A 77 -2.94 -12.29 -2.23
CA ILE A 77 -3.04 -12.74 -0.84
C ILE A 77 -2.21 -14.01 -0.62
N LYS A 78 -2.21 -14.90 -1.60
CA LYS A 78 -1.51 -16.19 -1.48
C LYS A 78 0.01 -16.06 -1.47
N LYS A 79 0.52 -14.89 -1.85
CA LYS A 79 1.97 -14.63 -1.90
C LYS A 79 2.51 -14.03 -0.61
N ASN A 80 1.63 -13.73 0.32
CA ASN A 80 2.01 -13.05 1.57
C ASN A 80 1.99 -13.96 2.77
#